data_3c81535ba16d9c9e74cacfc0d63c9712
#
_entry.id   3c81535ba16d9c9e74cacfc0d63c9712
#
_cell.length_a   1.000
_cell.length_b   1.000
_cell.length_c   1.000
_cell.angle_alpha   90.00
_cell.angle_beta   90.00
_cell.angle_gamma   90.00
#
_symmetry.space_group_name_H-M   'P 1'
#
loop_
_entity.id
_entity.type
_entity.pdbx_description
1 polymer ?
#
loop_
_entity_poly.entity_id
_entity_poly.type
_entity_poly.pdbx_seq_one_letter_code
_entity_poly.pdbx_strand_id
1 'polypeptide(L)'
;MNIFVLDKDPHIAAQMHCDKHVVKMIIEYAQLMSTAHRILDGDEYEGRTKIGRRIRRWKHPNKNIENTIYKASHINHPSAVWARTSVANYVWLYNLFEKLCDEYTFRYGKIHSTDSLLRDLLSSPPTNIKWGGLTTMPQAMPDHCKKPDSVDAYRTYYIQEKKRFAKWTKRDVPEWFEAA
;
A
#
# COMPACT_ATOMS: atom_id res chain seq x y z
N MET A 1 -7.71 0.90 4.47
CA MET A 1 -6.53 0.61 3.63
C MET A 1 -6.78 1.12 2.22
N ASN A 2 -5.82 1.76 1.60
CA ASN A 2 -5.94 2.30 0.26
C ASN A 2 -4.58 2.27 -0.45
N ILE A 3 -4.56 2.45 -1.76
CA ILE A 3 -3.36 2.70 -2.55
C ILE A 3 -3.59 4.04 -3.24
N PHE A 4 -2.87 5.08 -2.83
CA PHE A 4 -3.04 6.41 -3.44
C PHE A 4 -2.21 6.50 -4.72
N VAL A 5 -2.88 6.26 -5.84
CA VAL A 5 -2.28 6.31 -7.18
C VAL A 5 -2.31 7.75 -7.67
N LEU A 6 -1.36 8.56 -7.22
CA LEU A 6 -1.30 9.99 -7.55
C LEU A 6 -0.57 10.27 -8.87
N ASP A 7 0.13 9.26 -9.39
CA ASP A 7 0.75 9.21 -10.71
C ASP A 7 0.83 7.77 -11.20
N LYS A 8 1.00 7.55 -12.52
CA LYS A 8 1.23 6.22 -13.10
C LYS A 8 2.62 5.68 -12.73
N ASP A 9 3.59 6.57 -12.59
CA ASP A 9 4.91 6.25 -12.08
C ASP A 9 4.87 6.21 -10.54
N PRO A 10 5.16 5.05 -9.90
CA PRO A 10 5.14 4.92 -8.45
C PRO A 10 6.16 5.82 -7.74
N HIS A 11 7.26 6.18 -8.39
CA HIS A 11 8.26 7.10 -7.84
C HIS A 11 7.68 8.52 -7.72
N ILE A 12 7.05 9.02 -8.80
CA ILE A 12 6.39 10.32 -8.80
C ILE A 12 5.21 10.31 -7.82
N ALA A 13 4.42 9.24 -7.83
CA ALA A 13 3.31 9.07 -6.88
C ALA A 13 3.78 9.16 -5.42
N ALA A 14 4.93 8.58 -5.07
CA ALA A 14 5.49 8.65 -3.71
C ALA A 14 5.79 10.11 -3.29
N GLN A 15 6.40 10.90 -4.17
CA GLN A 15 6.71 12.32 -3.91
C GLN A 15 5.45 13.17 -3.75
N MET A 16 4.36 12.80 -4.45
CA MET A 16 3.07 13.51 -4.37
C MET A 16 2.27 13.19 -3.10
N HIS A 17 2.64 12.19 -2.30
CA HIS A 17 1.97 11.92 -1.03
C HIS A 17 2.15 13.09 -0.06
N CYS A 18 1.06 13.55 0.56
CA CYS A 18 1.14 14.54 1.63
C CYS A 18 1.79 13.94 2.89
N ASP A 19 2.31 14.78 3.77
CA ASP A 19 3.11 14.39 4.95
C ASP A 19 2.46 13.29 5.80
N LYS A 20 1.16 13.42 6.09
CA LYS A 20 0.43 12.40 6.87
C LYS A 20 0.38 11.05 6.14
N HIS A 21 0.29 11.07 4.82
CA HIS A 21 0.27 9.85 4.02
C HIS A 21 1.67 9.25 3.85
N VAL A 22 2.72 10.05 3.76
CA VAL A 22 4.10 9.53 3.77
C VAL A 22 4.35 8.66 5.01
N VAL A 23 3.91 9.10 6.18
CA VAL A 23 4.08 8.33 7.42
C VAL A 23 3.17 7.09 7.45
N LYS A 24 1.89 7.28 7.16
CA LYS A 24 0.86 6.27 7.37
C LYS A 24 0.89 5.17 6.31
N MET A 25 1.07 5.55 5.05
CA MET A 25 0.89 4.62 3.93
C MET A 25 2.03 3.61 3.80
N ILE A 26 3.21 3.89 4.31
CA ILE A 26 4.29 2.89 4.44
C ILE A 26 3.77 1.64 5.17
N ILE A 27 3.08 1.83 6.30
CA ILE A 27 2.51 0.71 7.07
C ILE A 27 1.40 0.02 6.26
N GLU A 28 0.49 0.79 5.65
CA GLU A 28 -0.65 0.21 4.92
C GLU A 28 -0.18 -0.57 3.67
N TYR A 29 0.79 -0.07 2.92
CA TYR A 29 1.34 -0.78 1.75
C TYR A 29 2.06 -2.07 2.17
N ALA A 30 2.86 -2.01 3.23
CA ALA A 30 3.47 -3.21 3.80
C ALA A 30 2.43 -4.22 4.31
N GLN A 31 1.31 -3.77 4.89
CA GLN A 31 0.19 -4.64 5.29
C GLN A 31 -0.49 -5.32 4.09
N LEU A 32 -0.69 -4.60 2.98
CA LEU A 32 -1.25 -5.15 1.75
C LEU A 32 -0.35 -6.25 1.17
N MET A 33 0.95 -6.00 1.08
CA MET A 33 1.94 -6.97 0.59
C MET A 33 2.11 -8.16 1.55
N SER A 34 2.17 -7.92 2.85
CA SER A 34 2.17 -9.00 3.86
C SER A 34 0.92 -9.88 3.76
N THR A 35 -0.23 -9.27 3.49
CA THR A 35 -1.49 -9.99 3.27
C THR A 35 -1.42 -10.85 2.00
N ALA A 36 -0.79 -10.35 0.93
CA ALA A 36 -0.57 -11.12 -0.29
C ALA A 36 0.28 -12.38 -0.03
N HIS A 37 1.42 -12.25 0.66
CA HIS A 37 2.26 -13.39 1.04
C HIS A 37 1.51 -14.43 1.87
N ARG A 38 0.78 -13.98 2.89
CA ARG A 38 0.04 -14.90 3.76
C ARG A 38 -1.06 -15.65 3.03
N ILE A 39 -1.81 -14.98 2.16
CA ILE A 39 -2.94 -15.62 1.47
C ILE A 39 -2.46 -16.55 0.35
N LEU A 40 -1.41 -16.17 -0.37
CA LEU A 40 -0.96 -16.93 -1.54
C LEU A 40 -0.01 -18.09 -1.17
N ASP A 41 0.85 -17.88 -0.18
CA ASP A 41 1.90 -18.84 0.18
C ASP A 41 1.66 -19.52 1.54
N GLY A 42 0.70 -19.02 2.33
CA GLY A 42 0.45 -19.53 3.67
C GLY A 42 -0.71 -20.51 3.76
N ASP A 43 -0.66 -21.38 4.76
CA ASP A 43 -1.72 -22.33 5.11
C ASP A 43 -2.80 -21.64 5.95
N GLU A 44 -4.05 -21.72 5.52
CA GLU A 44 -5.18 -21.15 6.25
C GLU A 44 -5.51 -21.98 7.50
N TYR A 45 -5.79 -21.30 8.61
CA TYR A 45 -6.29 -21.92 9.84
C TYR A 45 -7.31 -21.02 10.55
N GLU A 46 -8.17 -21.63 11.37
CA GLU A 46 -9.07 -20.89 12.24
C GLU A 46 -8.30 -20.44 13.50
N GLY A 47 -8.23 -19.14 13.70
CA GLY A 47 -7.66 -18.52 14.89
C GLY A 47 -8.74 -17.83 15.73
N ARG A 48 -8.31 -17.20 16.84
CA ARG A 48 -9.18 -16.37 17.68
C ARG A 48 -8.61 -14.96 17.84
N THR A 49 -9.49 -13.98 17.93
CA THR A 49 -9.13 -12.61 18.31
C THR A 49 -8.86 -12.54 19.81
N LYS A 50 -8.31 -11.41 20.29
CA LYS A 50 -8.11 -11.18 21.74
C LYS A 50 -9.40 -11.29 22.56
N ILE A 51 -10.56 -11.05 21.93
CA ILE A 51 -11.89 -11.15 22.58
C ILE A 51 -12.61 -12.47 22.23
N GLY A 52 -11.88 -13.51 21.79
CA GLY A 52 -12.38 -14.85 21.56
C GLY A 52 -13.14 -15.09 20.25
N ARG A 53 -13.39 -14.08 19.40
CA ARG A 53 -14.10 -14.27 18.11
C ARG A 53 -13.26 -15.10 17.15
N ARG A 54 -13.90 -16.02 16.42
CA ARG A 54 -13.26 -16.78 15.35
C ARG A 54 -12.78 -15.83 14.25
N ILE A 55 -11.60 -16.09 13.70
CA ILE A 55 -11.00 -15.34 12.61
C ILE A 55 -10.14 -16.25 11.75
N ARG A 56 -10.19 -16.06 10.43
CA ARG A 56 -9.30 -16.73 9.49
C ARG A 56 -7.89 -16.16 9.63
N ARG A 57 -6.91 -17.03 9.67
CA ARG A 57 -5.48 -16.70 9.75
C ARG A 57 -4.71 -17.54 8.73
N TRP A 58 -3.54 -17.10 8.38
CA TRP A 58 -2.63 -17.80 7.48
C TRP A 58 -1.25 -17.87 8.11
N LYS A 59 -0.67 -19.05 8.11
CA LYS A 59 0.69 -19.31 8.61
C LYS A 59 1.61 -19.51 7.42
N HIS A 60 2.62 -18.67 7.27
CA HIS A 60 3.57 -18.78 6.18
C HIS A 60 4.55 -19.92 6.44
N PRO A 61 4.88 -20.79 5.43
CA PRO A 61 5.77 -21.94 5.63
C PRO A 61 7.21 -21.53 5.95
N ASN A 62 7.68 -20.43 5.40
CA ASN A 62 8.98 -19.86 5.73
C ASN A 62 8.92 -19.15 7.09
N LYS A 63 9.67 -19.65 8.07
CA LYS A 63 9.69 -19.14 9.45
C LYS A 63 10.15 -17.68 9.56
N ASN A 64 11.11 -17.26 8.73
CA ASN A 64 11.60 -15.89 8.74
C ASN A 64 10.48 -14.92 8.28
N ILE A 65 9.80 -15.25 7.18
CA ILE A 65 8.66 -14.48 6.69
C ILE A 65 7.53 -14.50 7.72
N GLU A 66 7.17 -15.69 8.25
CA GLU A 66 6.09 -15.84 9.25
C GLU A 66 6.27 -14.91 10.45
N ASN A 67 7.49 -14.83 10.98
CA ASN A 67 7.78 -14.07 12.20
C ASN A 67 7.91 -12.56 11.95
N THR A 68 8.11 -12.13 10.71
CA THR A 68 8.47 -10.75 10.38
C THR A 68 7.33 -9.98 9.75
N ILE A 69 6.61 -10.57 8.77
CA ILE A 69 5.55 -9.87 8.05
C ILE A 69 4.30 -9.68 8.91
N TYR A 70 3.53 -8.65 8.59
CA TYR A 70 2.26 -8.39 9.27
C TYR A 70 1.25 -9.55 9.10
N LYS A 71 0.32 -9.66 10.04
CA LYS A 71 -0.81 -10.59 9.92
C LYS A 71 -1.73 -10.15 8.78
N ALA A 72 -2.31 -11.11 8.07
CA ALA A 72 -3.30 -10.82 7.04
C ALA A 72 -4.46 -10.01 7.61
N SER A 73 -4.81 -8.93 6.92
CA SER A 73 -5.91 -8.05 7.31
C SER A 73 -6.62 -7.52 6.08
N HIS A 74 -7.92 -7.20 6.23
CA HIS A 74 -8.75 -6.62 5.17
C HIS A 74 -8.67 -7.40 3.85
N ILE A 75 -8.66 -8.73 3.94
CA ILE A 75 -8.38 -9.66 2.84
C ILE A 75 -9.25 -9.46 1.60
N ASN A 76 -10.49 -8.99 1.78
CA ASN A 76 -11.46 -8.74 0.70
C ASN A 76 -11.49 -7.26 0.26
N HIS A 77 -10.66 -6.40 0.86
CA HIS A 77 -10.59 -5.01 0.42
C HIS A 77 -10.06 -4.93 -1.02
N PRO A 78 -10.64 -4.09 -1.91
CA PRO A 78 -10.24 -4.01 -3.32
C PRO A 78 -8.73 -3.85 -3.52
N SER A 79 -8.07 -2.99 -2.73
CA SER A 79 -6.61 -2.81 -2.79
C SER A 79 -5.83 -4.06 -2.38
N ALA A 80 -6.33 -4.84 -1.41
CA ALA A 80 -5.68 -6.08 -0.98
C ALA A 80 -5.86 -7.19 -2.02
N VAL A 81 -7.01 -7.26 -2.68
CA VAL A 81 -7.25 -8.17 -3.80
C VAL A 81 -6.36 -7.79 -4.97
N TRP A 82 -6.34 -6.51 -5.36
CA TRP A 82 -5.53 -6.01 -6.46
C TRP A 82 -4.03 -6.30 -6.27
N ALA A 83 -3.47 -6.04 -5.08
CA ALA A 83 -2.06 -6.24 -4.79
C ALA A 83 -1.59 -7.70 -5.00
N ARG A 84 -2.47 -8.69 -4.86
CA ARG A 84 -2.17 -10.12 -5.04
C ARG A 84 -2.70 -10.73 -6.34
N THR A 85 -3.27 -9.92 -7.24
CA THR A 85 -3.87 -10.42 -8.49
C THR A 85 -2.81 -10.81 -9.51
N SER A 86 -1.73 -10.05 -9.64
CA SER A 86 -0.64 -10.33 -10.57
C SER A 86 0.71 -9.87 -10.03
N VAL A 87 1.79 -10.45 -10.57
CA VAL A 87 3.17 -10.03 -10.28
C VAL A 87 3.35 -8.53 -10.55
N ALA A 88 2.83 -8.02 -11.68
CA ALA A 88 3.00 -6.61 -12.03
C ALA A 88 2.30 -5.66 -11.05
N ASN A 89 1.13 -6.04 -10.52
CA ASN A 89 0.44 -5.27 -9.47
C ASN A 89 1.28 -5.21 -8.18
N TYR A 90 1.79 -6.36 -7.75
CA TYR A 90 2.61 -6.46 -6.56
C TYR A 90 3.89 -5.61 -6.69
N VAL A 91 4.60 -5.75 -7.80
CA VAL A 91 5.85 -5.01 -8.07
C VAL A 91 5.59 -3.50 -8.14
N TRP A 92 4.50 -3.07 -8.76
CA TRP A 92 4.12 -1.66 -8.77
C TRP A 92 3.90 -1.12 -7.35
N LEU A 93 3.19 -1.88 -6.51
CA LEU A 93 2.95 -1.50 -5.12
C LEU A 93 4.25 -1.51 -4.29
N TYR A 94 5.12 -2.49 -4.53
CA TYR A 94 6.43 -2.52 -3.87
C TYR A 94 7.28 -1.30 -4.24
N ASN A 95 7.33 -0.93 -5.52
CA ASN A 95 8.05 0.25 -5.96
C ASN A 95 7.50 1.54 -5.30
N LEU A 96 6.17 1.65 -5.18
CA LEU A 96 5.55 2.77 -4.46
C LEU A 96 5.94 2.75 -2.96
N PHE A 97 5.91 1.61 -2.32
CA PHE A 97 6.31 1.44 -0.92
C PHE A 97 7.77 1.81 -0.70
N GLU A 98 8.68 1.28 -1.51
CA GLU A 98 10.11 1.55 -1.43
C GLU A 98 10.39 3.06 -1.58
N LYS A 99 9.82 3.68 -2.63
CA LYS A 99 10.00 5.11 -2.89
C LYS A 99 9.35 6.00 -1.81
N LEU A 100 8.27 5.54 -1.21
CA LEU A 100 7.65 6.24 -0.09
C LEU A 100 8.51 6.16 1.18
N CYS A 101 9.22 5.06 1.39
CA CYS A 101 10.23 4.92 2.45
C CYS A 101 11.40 5.88 2.24
N ASP A 102 11.90 5.98 1.00
CA ASP A 102 12.94 6.95 0.62
C ASP A 102 12.46 8.39 0.86
N GLU A 103 11.21 8.68 0.48
CA GLU A 103 10.57 9.99 0.68
C GLU A 103 10.42 10.33 2.17
N TYR A 104 10.07 9.35 3.01
CA TYR A 104 10.04 9.53 4.46
C TYR A 104 11.42 9.92 5.02
N THR A 105 12.46 9.20 4.59
CA THR A 105 13.84 9.49 5.01
C THR A 105 14.29 10.89 4.54
N PHE A 106 13.96 11.27 3.31
CA PHE A 106 14.24 12.60 2.77
C PHE A 106 13.57 13.71 3.57
N ARG A 107 12.28 13.57 3.90
CA ARG A 107 11.53 14.61 4.63
C ARG A 107 11.93 14.71 6.10
N TYR A 108 12.12 13.58 6.76
CA TYR A 108 12.25 13.52 8.23
C TYR A 108 13.66 13.18 8.73
N GLY A 109 14.61 12.84 7.87
CA GLY A 109 15.99 12.54 8.23
C GLY A 109 16.18 11.28 9.07
N LYS A 110 15.21 10.34 9.02
CA LYS A 110 15.23 9.06 9.76
C LYS A 110 14.56 7.95 8.96
N ILE A 111 14.95 6.71 9.25
CA ILE A 111 14.38 5.54 8.60
C ILE A 111 13.09 5.13 9.32
N HIS A 112 12.05 4.82 8.55
CA HIS A 112 10.79 4.32 9.11
C HIS A 112 10.97 2.87 9.62
N SER A 113 10.41 2.53 10.78
CA SER A 113 10.58 1.19 11.38
C SER A 113 10.08 0.04 10.47
N THR A 114 8.98 0.26 9.76
CA THR A 114 8.47 -0.71 8.78
C THR A 114 9.44 -0.89 7.61
N ASP A 115 10.12 0.15 7.20
CA ASP A 115 11.15 0.11 6.16
C ASP A 115 12.32 -0.78 6.58
N SER A 116 12.92 -0.49 7.73
CA SER A 116 14.03 -1.30 8.28
C SER A 116 13.67 -2.78 8.45
N LEU A 117 12.39 -3.08 8.71
CA LEU A 117 11.94 -4.44 8.97
C LEU A 117 11.56 -5.20 7.69
N LEU A 118 10.96 -4.55 6.72
CA LEU A 118 10.21 -5.21 5.65
C LEU A 118 10.66 -4.89 4.22
N ARG A 119 11.52 -3.87 3.99
CA ARG A 119 11.94 -3.48 2.63
C ARG A 119 12.47 -4.69 1.86
N ASP A 120 13.50 -5.34 2.36
CA ASP A 120 14.17 -6.44 1.66
C ASP A 120 13.25 -7.66 1.54
N LEU A 121 12.47 -7.94 2.57
CA LEU A 121 11.62 -9.11 2.65
C LEU A 121 10.43 -9.03 1.66
N LEU A 122 9.88 -7.85 1.47
CA LEU A 122 8.77 -7.59 0.54
C LEU A 122 9.23 -7.33 -0.89
N SER A 123 10.54 -7.23 -1.16
CA SER A 123 11.07 -6.99 -2.52
C SER A 123 10.77 -8.16 -3.47
N SER A 124 10.60 -9.36 -2.95
CA SER A 124 10.22 -10.54 -3.71
C SER A 124 8.71 -10.76 -3.62
N PRO A 125 8.00 -10.91 -4.74
CA PRO A 125 6.59 -11.29 -4.73
C PRO A 125 6.35 -12.66 -4.09
N PRO A 126 5.13 -12.96 -3.60
CA PRO A 126 4.75 -14.30 -3.18
C PRO A 126 5.02 -15.33 -4.28
N THR A 127 5.42 -16.55 -3.88
CA THR A 127 5.77 -17.64 -4.81
C THR A 127 4.59 -18.06 -5.68
N ASN A 128 3.39 -18.09 -5.09
CA ASN A 128 2.16 -18.52 -5.76
C ASN A 128 1.37 -17.39 -6.42
N ILE A 129 1.95 -16.20 -6.58
CA ILE A 129 1.30 -15.12 -7.29
C ILE A 129 1.24 -15.41 -8.80
N LYS A 130 0.13 -15.06 -9.43
CA LYS A 130 -0.04 -15.28 -10.87
C LYS A 130 0.83 -14.33 -11.69
N TRP A 131 1.50 -14.83 -12.71
CA TRP A 131 2.10 -14.02 -13.75
C TRP A 131 1.02 -13.24 -14.51
N GLY A 132 1.25 -11.96 -14.74
CA GLY A 132 0.28 -11.11 -15.44
C GLY A 132 0.74 -9.65 -15.46
N GLY A 133 0.18 -8.87 -16.38
CA GLY A 133 0.42 -7.44 -16.50
C GLY A 133 -0.24 -6.62 -15.40
N LEU A 134 0.05 -5.33 -15.42
CA LEU A 134 -0.56 -4.35 -14.53
C LEU A 134 -2.06 -4.20 -14.87
N THR A 135 -2.90 -4.40 -13.87
CA THR A 135 -4.37 -4.28 -14.03
C THR A 135 -4.85 -2.90 -13.56
N THR A 136 -6.08 -2.54 -13.92
CA THR A 136 -6.69 -1.27 -13.48
C THR A 136 -6.67 -1.14 -11.97
N MET A 137 -6.22 0.02 -11.48
CA MET A 137 -6.12 0.33 -10.06
C MET A 137 -7.51 0.48 -9.43
N PRO A 138 -7.78 -0.14 -8.28
CA PRO A 138 -9.06 -0.01 -7.60
C PRO A 138 -9.26 1.38 -7.02
N GLN A 139 -10.45 1.92 -7.19
CA GLN A 139 -10.85 3.23 -6.66
C GLN A 139 -11.63 3.04 -5.34
N ALA A 140 -10.90 2.84 -4.24
CA ALA A 140 -11.48 2.67 -2.90
C ALA A 140 -11.70 4.05 -2.24
N MET A 141 -12.71 4.77 -2.72
CA MET A 141 -13.04 6.13 -2.31
C MET A 141 -14.54 6.41 -2.45
N PRO A 142 -15.08 7.52 -1.90
CA PRO A 142 -16.46 7.93 -2.13
C PRO A 142 -16.78 8.11 -3.62
N ASP A 143 -18.03 7.81 -4.01
CA ASP A 143 -18.41 7.79 -5.42
C ASP A 143 -18.22 9.13 -6.13
N HIS A 144 -18.43 10.26 -5.43
CA HIS A 144 -18.22 11.59 -5.99
C HIS A 144 -16.76 11.90 -6.38
N CYS A 145 -15.80 11.13 -5.85
CA CYS A 145 -14.37 11.26 -6.22
C CYS A 145 -13.98 10.37 -7.39
N LYS A 146 -14.80 9.37 -7.74
CA LYS A 146 -14.45 8.39 -8.79
C LYS A 146 -14.43 9.02 -10.17
N LYS A 147 -13.48 8.60 -10.99
CA LYS A 147 -13.27 9.04 -12.37
C LYS A 147 -12.93 7.84 -13.25
N PRO A 148 -13.05 7.96 -14.59
CA PRO A 148 -12.60 6.90 -15.51
C PRO A 148 -11.12 6.53 -15.32
N ASP A 149 -10.24 7.52 -15.15
CA ASP A 149 -8.83 7.30 -14.82
C ASP A 149 -8.61 7.28 -13.31
N SER A 150 -7.84 6.29 -12.83
CA SER A 150 -7.61 6.11 -11.39
C SER A 150 -6.72 7.21 -10.80
N VAL A 151 -5.79 7.77 -11.56
CA VAL A 151 -4.94 8.87 -11.10
C VAL A 151 -5.80 10.11 -10.87
N ASP A 152 -6.66 10.46 -11.82
CA ASP A 152 -7.59 11.58 -11.69
C ASP A 152 -8.54 11.39 -10.52
N ALA A 153 -9.02 10.16 -10.30
CA ALA A 153 -9.88 9.84 -9.15
C ALA A 153 -9.16 10.06 -7.82
N TYR A 154 -7.90 9.59 -7.68
CA TYR A 154 -7.15 9.78 -6.44
C TYR A 154 -6.71 11.23 -6.22
N ARG A 155 -6.40 11.99 -7.28
CA ARG A 155 -6.16 13.43 -7.21
C ARG A 155 -7.42 14.19 -6.77
N THR A 156 -8.58 13.87 -7.35
CA THR A 156 -9.87 14.40 -6.91
C THR A 156 -10.14 14.09 -5.43
N TYR A 157 -9.87 12.85 -5.01
CA TYR A 157 -10.03 12.44 -3.62
C TYR A 157 -9.11 13.23 -2.67
N TYR A 158 -7.89 13.53 -3.08
CA TYR A 158 -6.97 14.38 -2.32
C TYR A 158 -7.50 15.81 -2.16
N ILE A 159 -7.97 16.41 -3.25
CA ILE A 159 -8.50 17.78 -3.27
C ILE A 159 -9.73 17.88 -2.37
N GLN A 160 -10.68 16.98 -2.53
CA GLN A 160 -11.98 17.10 -1.85
C GLN A 160 -11.93 16.65 -0.38
N GLU A 161 -11.19 15.58 -0.07
CA GLU A 161 -11.28 14.93 1.24
C GLU A 161 -10.02 15.08 2.10
N LYS A 162 -8.88 15.49 1.53
CA LYS A 162 -7.61 15.57 2.23
C LYS A 162 -7.07 16.99 2.34
N LYS A 163 -7.64 17.96 1.64
CA LYS A 163 -7.19 19.37 1.59
C LYS A 163 -6.95 19.96 2.98
N ARG A 164 -7.80 19.66 3.95
CA ARG A 164 -7.75 20.18 5.34
C ARG A 164 -6.44 19.87 6.08
N PHE A 165 -5.70 18.83 5.68
CA PHE A 165 -4.45 18.43 6.36
C PHE A 165 -3.29 18.19 5.41
N ALA A 166 -3.48 18.32 4.10
CA ALA A 166 -2.47 18.07 3.11
C ALA A 166 -1.36 19.13 3.19
N LYS A 167 -0.12 18.69 3.42
CA LYS A 167 1.10 19.49 3.47
C LYS A 167 2.23 18.66 2.88
N TRP A 168 3.23 19.32 2.31
CA TRP A 168 4.39 18.70 1.67
C TRP A 168 5.69 19.31 2.20
N THR A 169 6.22 18.76 3.29
CA THR A 169 7.51 19.19 3.85
C THR A 169 8.64 18.87 2.87
N LYS A 170 9.51 19.86 2.59
CA LYS A 170 10.65 19.75 1.64
C LYS A 170 10.28 19.37 0.20
N ARG A 171 9.02 19.51 -0.18
CA ARG A 171 8.52 19.31 -1.55
C ARG A 171 7.59 20.45 -1.91
N ASP A 172 7.57 20.79 -3.18
CA ASP A 172 6.55 21.68 -3.71
C ASP A 172 5.18 21.00 -3.65
N VAL A 173 4.15 21.82 -3.50
CA VAL A 173 2.77 21.35 -3.60
C VAL A 173 2.55 20.85 -5.04
N PRO A 174 1.97 19.66 -5.27
CA PRO A 174 1.71 19.21 -6.62
C PRO A 174 0.82 20.19 -7.39
N GLU A 175 1.18 20.51 -8.64
CA GLU A 175 0.45 21.50 -9.48
C GLU A 175 -1.04 21.22 -9.53
N TRP A 176 -1.43 19.93 -9.71
CA TRP A 176 -2.84 19.52 -9.76
C TRP A 176 -3.60 19.77 -8.44
N PHE A 177 -2.89 19.94 -7.32
CA PHE A 177 -3.49 20.24 -6.03
C PHE A 177 -3.51 21.74 -5.76
N GLU A 178 -2.50 22.49 -6.20
CA GLU A 178 -2.40 23.94 -6.06
C GLU A 178 -3.41 24.67 -6.93
N ALA A 179 -3.69 24.15 -8.14
CA ALA A 179 -4.64 24.71 -9.10
C ALA A 179 -6.12 24.49 -8.72
N ALA A 180 -6.41 23.79 -7.62
CA ALA A 180 -7.76 23.44 -7.16
C ALA A 180 -8.10 24.22 -5.87
#